data_2a28576705ccece4f1343acd39119115
#
_entry.id   2a28576705ccece4f1343acd39119115
#
_cell.length_a   1.000
_cell.length_b   1.000
_cell.length_c   1.000
_cell.angle_alpha   90.00
_cell.angle_beta   90.00
_cell.angle_gamma   90.00
#
_symmetry.space_group_name_H-M   'P 1'
#
loop_
_entity.id
_entity.type
_entity.pdbx_description
1 polymer ?
#
loop_
_entity_poly.entity_id
_entity_poly.type
_entity_poly.pdbx_seq_one_letter_code
_entity_poly.pdbx_strand_id
1 'polypeptide(L)'
;MGKVLGRVLEKLSSNPNRTENHQNSANGKRPNPAMAGADSGDGLSRSPMTRFVFITGGVVSSLGKGIASASLGALLQARGYKVRLRKLDPYLNVDPGTMSPYQHGEVFVTDDGAETDLDLGHYERFTGVHARKADNWTTGRIYSDVIAAERRGDYLGGTVQVIPHITDKIKEVVQAETEGFDFVLVEIGGTVGDIESLPFLEAIRQMGNELGPQRSIFMHLTLVPYIPSAGELKTKPTQHSVKELLGLGIQPQILLCRCDRPIPENERRKIALFCNVRPESVIPALDASTIYEVPLAYHAEGLDVEVLRHFGLSAFGEPDMSGWQRIVNAIKSPEGEVTIAVVGKYTNLLDAYKSLSEALIHGGIAHHVRVKLDWVDSQIFEDDAAALARLEHVHGILVPGGFGERGTEGKIEAVRFARERKLPFFGICFGMQMAVIEAARNLVGLKGASSTEFGPCSEPVVGLLTEWQRGNQVERRDSSADLGGTMRLGVYQARLAEGSLVRCVYGDKPEIQERHRHRYEVNIAYRDR
;
A
#
# COMPACT_ATOMS: atom_id res chain seq x y z
N MET A 1 -7.50 4.04 10.43
CA MET A 1 -8.58 3.99 9.43
C MET A 1 -9.43 2.72 9.53
N GLY A 2 -8.90 1.49 9.48
CA GLY A 2 -9.69 0.25 9.60
C GLY A 2 -10.59 0.16 10.83
N LYS A 3 -10.16 0.67 12.00
CA LYS A 3 -10.97 0.67 13.24
C LYS A 3 -12.12 1.69 13.23
N VAL A 4 -11.99 2.79 12.49
CA VAL A 4 -13.03 3.81 12.34
C VAL A 4 -14.16 3.28 11.47
N LEU A 5 -13.81 2.72 10.34
CA LEU A 5 -14.76 2.12 9.40
C LEU A 5 -15.44 0.88 9.98
N GLY A 6 -14.72 0.08 10.79
CA GLY A 6 -15.27 -1.09 11.43
C GLY A 6 -16.50 -0.80 12.30
N ARG A 7 -16.46 0.24 13.14
CA ARG A 7 -17.61 0.60 14.02
C ARG A 7 -18.70 1.41 13.33
N VAL A 8 -18.41 2.06 12.20
CA VAL A 8 -19.47 2.60 11.33
C VAL A 8 -20.29 1.45 10.75
N LEU A 9 -19.64 0.36 10.33
CA LEU A 9 -20.29 -0.85 9.85
C LEU A 9 -21.07 -1.59 10.95
N GLU A 10 -20.61 -1.55 12.20
CA GLU A 10 -21.32 -2.13 13.37
C GLU A 10 -22.71 -1.52 13.57
N LYS A 11 -22.86 -0.20 13.40
CA LYS A 11 -24.17 0.45 13.41
C LYS A 11 -25.02 0.17 12.18
N LEU A 12 -24.40 -0.19 11.06
CA LEU A 12 -25.10 -0.53 9.82
C LEU A 12 -25.68 -1.96 9.81
N SER A 13 -25.09 -2.87 10.61
CA SER A 13 -25.56 -4.26 10.76
C SER A 13 -26.63 -4.46 11.83
N SER A 14 -26.84 -3.50 12.73
CA SER A 14 -27.87 -3.56 13.76
C SER A 14 -29.26 -3.23 13.19
N ASN A 15 -29.92 -4.25 12.63
CA ASN A 15 -31.34 -4.21 12.31
C ASN A 15 -32.15 -4.28 13.62
N PRO A 16 -33.12 -3.38 13.91
CA PRO A 16 -33.83 -3.30 15.19
C PRO A 16 -34.78 -4.46 15.51
N ASN A 17 -34.80 -5.53 14.73
CA ASN A 17 -35.70 -6.68 14.87
C ASN A 17 -35.00 -8.01 15.22
N ARG A 18 -34.09 -8.02 16.18
CA ARG A 18 -33.68 -9.28 16.83
C ARG A 18 -33.85 -9.15 18.33
N THR A 19 -34.89 -9.76 18.83
CA THR A 19 -35.17 -9.99 20.24
C THR A 19 -34.10 -10.90 20.87
N GLU A 20 -33.69 -10.48 22.03
CA GLU A 20 -32.67 -11.06 22.89
C GLU A 20 -32.99 -12.49 23.34
N ASN A 21 -31.99 -13.33 23.40
CA ASN A 21 -31.90 -14.41 24.37
C ASN A 21 -30.46 -14.49 24.89
N HIS A 22 -30.25 -13.85 26.04
CA HIS A 22 -29.03 -14.01 26.84
C HIS A 22 -29.33 -14.83 28.07
N GLN A 23 -28.66 -15.95 28.22
CA GLN A 23 -28.44 -16.57 29.52
C GLN A 23 -26.98 -16.45 29.94
N ASN A 24 -26.81 -15.93 31.14
CA ASN A 24 -25.60 -15.72 31.90
C ASN A 24 -24.75 -16.96 32.13
N SER A 25 -23.44 -16.82 32.10
CA SER A 25 -22.60 -17.43 33.14
C SER A 25 -21.32 -16.62 33.37
N ALA A 26 -21.08 -16.42 34.67
CA ALA A 26 -20.04 -15.58 35.21
C ALA A 26 -18.76 -16.34 35.59
N ASN A 27 -17.70 -15.55 35.76
CA ASN A 27 -16.51 -15.77 36.59
C ASN A 27 -15.43 -16.78 36.18
N GLY A 28 -14.26 -16.23 35.90
CA GLY A 28 -12.99 -16.92 35.89
C GLY A 28 -11.80 -15.96 35.99
N LYS A 29 -11.28 -15.83 37.22
CA LYS A 29 -10.13 -15.01 37.60
C LYS A 29 -8.87 -15.37 36.80
N ARG A 30 -8.10 -14.36 36.40
CA ARG A 30 -6.69 -14.51 35.92
C ARG A 30 -5.79 -14.84 37.13
N PRO A 31 -4.78 -15.69 36.96
CA PRO A 31 -3.58 -15.63 37.75
C PRO A 31 -2.41 -15.05 36.96
N ASN A 32 -1.66 -14.21 37.65
CA ASN A 32 -0.37 -13.68 37.31
C ASN A 32 0.68 -14.77 37.58
N PRO A 33 1.69 -15.03 36.70
CA PRO A 33 2.86 -15.77 37.13
C PRO A 33 4.07 -14.86 37.23
N ALA A 34 4.55 -14.76 38.45
CA ALA A 34 5.91 -14.35 38.75
C ALA A 34 6.88 -15.52 38.53
N MET A 35 8.02 -15.18 37.95
CA MET A 35 9.35 -15.73 38.13
C MET A 35 9.53 -17.23 38.49
N ALA A 36 10.17 -17.98 37.58
CA ALA A 36 11.23 -18.91 37.92
C ALA A 36 12.02 -19.23 36.65
N GLY A 37 13.31 -19.03 36.68
CA GLY A 37 14.23 -19.34 35.59
C GLY A 37 14.46 -20.86 35.46
N ALA A 38 14.69 -21.27 34.23
CA ALA A 38 15.53 -22.41 33.89
C ALA A 38 16.11 -22.16 32.50
N ASP A 39 17.37 -21.94 32.51
CA ASP A 39 18.30 -21.97 31.38
C ASP A 39 18.20 -23.34 30.71
N SER A 40 17.77 -23.43 29.49
CA SER A 40 18.01 -24.55 28.60
C SER A 40 18.27 -24.00 27.21
N GLY A 41 19.57 -23.92 26.91
CA GLY A 41 20.09 -23.46 25.63
C GLY A 41 19.58 -24.31 24.47
N ASP A 42 19.06 -23.63 23.49
CA ASP A 42 19.29 -23.79 22.06
C ASP A 42 18.87 -22.47 21.37
N GLY A 43 19.55 -21.40 21.74
CA GLY A 43 19.54 -20.15 20.99
C GLY A 43 20.23 -20.40 19.65
N LEU A 44 19.44 -20.63 18.60
CA LEU A 44 19.89 -20.46 17.24
C LEU A 44 20.54 -19.08 17.13
N SER A 45 21.88 -19.06 17.13
CA SER A 45 22.68 -17.87 16.85
C SER A 45 22.26 -17.35 15.47
N ARG A 46 21.27 -16.45 15.44
CA ARG A 46 20.93 -15.70 14.22
C ARG A 46 22.18 -14.90 13.88
N SER A 47 22.80 -15.22 12.76
CA SER A 47 23.90 -14.42 12.23
C SER A 47 23.46 -12.96 12.13
N PRO A 48 24.23 -11.99 12.63
CA PRO A 48 23.86 -10.56 12.57
C PRO A 48 23.88 -9.99 11.15
N MET A 49 23.97 -10.83 10.13
CA MET A 49 24.19 -10.43 8.74
C MET A 49 22.87 -10.32 7.98
N THR A 50 22.53 -9.09 7.56
CA THR A 50 21.36 -8.82 6.70
C THR A 50 21.51 -9.50 5.34
N ARG A 51 20.42 -10.15 4.88
CA ARG A 51 20.31 -10.82 3.58
C ARG A 51 19.39 -10.06 2.66
N PHE A 52 19.75 -10.02 1.38
CA PHE A 52 19.01 -9.29 0.35
C PHE A 52 18.34 -10.26 -0.62
N VAL A 53 17.05 -10.04 -0.88
CA VAL A 53 16.30 -10.72 -1.94
C VAL A 53 15.93 -9.67 -2.97
N PHE A 54 16.57 -9.72 -4.15
CA PHE A 54 16.27 -8.83 -5.26
C PHE A 54 15.14 -9.42 -6.10
N ILE A 55 14.05 -8.67 -6.24
CA ILE A 55 12.83 -9.12 -6.90
C ILE A 55 12.65 -8.35 -8.19
N THR A 56 12.75 -9.07 -9.32
CA THR A 56 12.62 -8.53 -10.68
C THR A 56 11.40 -9.12 -11.37
N GLY A 57 10.95 -8.51 -12.44
CA GLY A 57 9.87 -9.05 -13.26
C GLY A 57 10.11 -8.88 -14.74
N GLY A 58 9.57 -9.77 -15.52
CA GLY A 58 9.70 -9.74 -16.97
C GLY A 58 8.41 -10.13 -17.68
N VAL A 59 8.44 -10.14 -19.02
CA VAL A 59 7.35 -10.44 -19.94
C VAL A 59 6.34 -9.28 -20.06
N VAL A 60 5.64 -8.92 -18.98
CA VAL A 60 4.64 -7.84 -18.96
C VAL A 60 4.65 -7.11 -17.62
N SER A 61 4.12 -5.89 -17.61
CA SER A 61 3.82 -5.16 -16.39
C SER A 61 2.68 -5.82 -15.60
N SER A 62 2.45 -5.39 -14.37
CA SER A 62 1.32 -5.85 -13.52
C SER A 62 1.29 -7.36 -13.22
N LEU A 63 2.45 -8.05 -13.26
CA LEU A 63 2.56 -9.45 -12.84
C LEU A 63 2.33 -9.66 -11.34
N GLY A 64 2.31 -8.58 -10.55
CA GLY A 64 2.09 -8.64 -9.10
C GLY A 64 3.38 -8.73 -8.29
N LYS A 65 4.47 -8.08 -8.72
CA LYS A 65 5.74 -7.99 -7.95
C LYS A 65 5.49 -7.48 -6.54
N GLY A 66 4.71 -6.39 -6.37
CA GLY A 66 4.42 -5.79 -5.06
C GLY A 66 3.75 -6.78 -4.11
N ILE A 67 2.74 -7.52 -4.59
CA ILE A 67 2.07 -8.55 -3.79
C ILE A 67 3.00 -9.73 -3.50
N ALA A 68 3.83 -10.14 -4.47
CA ALA A 68 4.80 -11.21 -4.26
C ALA A 68 5.84 -10.84 -3.20
N SER A 69 6.37 -9.61 -3.28
CA SER A 69 7.31 -9.06 -2.30
C SER A 69 6.70 -8.99 -0.90
N ALA A 70 5.48 -8.44 -0.79
CA ALA A 70 4.73 -8.35 0.45
C ALA A 70 4.41 -9.73 1.05
N SER A 71 4.01 -10.69 0.21
CA SER A 71 3.70 -12.07 0.63
C SER A 71 4.94 -12.80 1.15
N LEU A 72 6.07 -12.68 0.46
CA LEU A 72 7.33 -13.25 0.95
C LEU A 72 7.74 -12.59 2.27
N GLY A 73 7.59 -11.27 2.39
CA GLY A 73 7.83 -10.56 3.65
C GLY A 73 7.02 -11.12 4.81
N ALA A 74 5.71 -11.32 4.60
CA ALA A 74 4.81 -11.91 5.59
C ALA A 74 5.19 -13.35 5.95
N LEU A 75 5.58 -14.18 4.98
CA LEU A 75 6.03 -15.55 5.20
C LEU A 75 7.30 -15.61 6.05
N LEU A 76 8.28 -14.77 5.75
CA LEU A 76 9.53 -14.70 6.54
C LEU A 76 9.25 -14.20 7.96
N GLN A 77 8.32 -13.25 8.14
CA GLN A 77 7.87 -12.81 9.47
C GLN A 77 7.16 -13.93 10.24
N ALA A 78 6.30 -14.71 9.58
CA ALA A 78 5.62 -15.86 10.18
C ALA A 78 6.62 -16.92 10.68
N ARG A 79 7.82 -16.97 10.09
CA ARG A 79 8.97 -17.77 10.56
C ARG A 79 9.82 -17.06 11.60
N GLY A 80 9.42 -15.86 12.02
CA GLY A 80 10.07 -15.08 13.09
C GLY A 80 11.26 -14.22 12.64
N TYR A 81 11.46 -13.98 11.34
CA TYR A 81 12.50 -13.08 10.84
C TYR A 81 12.02 -11.63 10.82
N LYS A 82 12.92 -10.69 11.01
CA LYS A 82 12.68 -9.25 10.83
C LYS A 82 12.90 -8.87 9.37
N VAL A 83 11.89 -8.33 8.75
CA VAL A 83 11.89 -8.04 7.31
C VAL A 83 11.67 -6.55 7.05
N ARG A 84 12.38 -6.00 6.07
CA ARG A 84 12.14 -4.68 5.47
C ARG A 84 11.95 -4.82 3.97
N LEU A 85 11.06 -4.02 3.39
CA LEU A 85 10.82 -3.99 1.96
C LEU A 85 11.21 -2.64 1.39
N ARG A 86 11.74 -2.65 0.15
CA ARG A 86 12.13 -1.46 -0.62
C ARG A 86 11.64 -1.55 -2.04
N LYS A 87 11.33 -0.40 -2.59
CA LYS A 87 10.89 -0.22 -3.97
C LYS A 87 11.85 0.69 -4.71
N LEU A 88 12.31 0.25 -5.87
CA LEU A 88 13.10 1.03 -6.81
C LEU A 88 12.29 1.23 -8.08
N ASP A 89 11.91 2.47 -8.41
CA ASP A 89 11.05 2.79 -9.53
C ASP A 89 11.83 3.45 -10.67
N PRO A 90 11.76 2.92 -11.91
CA PRO A 90 12.62 3.37 -13.00
C PRO A 90 12.16 4.65 -13.71
N TYR A 91 11.14 5.35 -13.23
CA TYR A 91 10.71 6.60 -13.84
C TYR A 91 11.54 7.81 -13.38
N LEU A 92 11.54 8.88 -14.22
CA LEU A 92 12.31 10.11 -14.01
C LEU A 92 11.64 11.12 -13.06
N ASN A 93 10.42 10.90 -12.65
CA ASN A 93 9.81 11.74 -11.63
C ASN A 93 10.59 11.59 -10.31
N VAL A 94 10.84 12.69 -9.62
CA VAL A 94 11.53 12.66 -8.30
C VAL A 94 10.70 11.90 -7.27
N ASP A 95 9.39 12.08 -7.32
CA ASP A 95 8.39 11.35 -6.57
C ASP A 95 7.07 11.28 -7.38
N PRO A 96 6.08 10.45 -7.00
CA PRO A 96 4.81 10.33 -7.70
C PRO A 96 3.80 11.44 -7.35
N GLY A 97 4.14 12.41 -6.51
CA GLY A 97 3.20 13.41 -5.96
C GLY A 97 2.46 14.25 -6.99
N THR A 98 3.08 14.48 -8.16
CA THR A 98 2.50 15.23 -9.28
C THR A 98 1.99 14.35 -10.42
N MET A 99 2.13 13.03 -10.31
CA MET A 99 1.70 12.08 -11.34
C MET A 99 0.18 11.93 -11.37
N SER A 100 -0.35 11.69 -12.56
CA SER A 100 -1.78 11.43 -12.71
C SER A 100 -2.15 10.08 -12.10
N PRO A 101 -3.19 10.01 -11.24
CA PRO A 101 -3.69 8.74 -10.72
C PRO A 101 -4.12 7.75 -11.81
N TYR A 102 -4.48 8.24 -13.00
CA TYR A 102 -4.83 7.40 -14.16
C TYR A 102 -3.63 6.64 -14.74
N GLN A 103 -2.42 7.15 -14.55
CA GLN A 103 -1.20 6.52 -15.07
C GLN A 103 -0.46 5.72 -14.02
N HIS A 104 -0.54 6.13 -12.76
CA HIS A 104 0.32 5.61 -11.69
C HIS A 104 -0.46 4.93 -10.55
N GLY A 105 -1.78 5.11 -10.47
CA GLY A 105 -2.57 4.70 -9.33
C GLY A 105 -2.49 5.70 -8.17
N GLU A 106 -2.77 5.24 -6.95
CA GLU A 106 -2.74 6.08 -5.76
C GLU A 106 -1.30 6.47 -5.38
N VAL A 107 -1.14 7.68 -4.86
CA VAL A 107 0.09 8.10 -4.18
C VAL A 107 -0.02 7.67 -2.72
N PHE A 108 0.87 6.77 -2.30
CA PHE A 108 0.95 6.33 -0.91
C PHE A 108 1.85 7.26 -0.11
N VAL A 109 1.43 7.68 1.08
CA VAL A 109 2.19 8.60 1.94
C VAL A 109 2.76 7.86 3.14
N THR A 110 4.06 7.99 3.38
CA THR A 110 4.75 7.41 4.53
C THR A 110 4.59 8.25 5.80
N ASP A 111 4.92 7.70 6.96
CA ASP A 111 4.84 8.43 8.24
C ASP A 111 5.73 9.67 8.26
N ASP A 112 6.90 9.61 7.63
CA ASP A 112 7.87 10.70 7.50
C ASP A 112 7.60 11.66 6.32
N GLY A 113 6.42 11.52 5.69
CA GLY A 113 5.90 12.47 4.71
C GLY A 113 6.48 12.33 3.31
N ALA A 114 6.92 11.15 2.91
CA ALA A 114 7.25 10.89 1.52
C ALA A 114 5.99 10.51 0.72
N GLU A 115 5.88 11.03 -0.50
CA GLU A 115 4.95 10.56 -1.51
C GLU A 115 5.61 9.42 -2.27
N THR A 116 4.96 8.27 -2.34
CA THR A 116 5.57 7.02 -2.81
C THR A 116 4.61 6.20 -3.67
N ASP A 117 5.15 5.15 -4.29
CA ASP A 117 4.39 4.18 -5.06
C ASP A 117 3.37 3.42 -4.20
N LEU A 118 2.26 3.01 -4.80
CA LEU A 118 1.17 2.28 -4.13
C LEU A 118 1.59 0.92 -3.56
N ASP A 119 2.66 0.32 -4.07
CA ASP A 119 3.17 -0.97 -3.58
C ASP A 119 3.62 -0.89 -2.12
N LEU A 120 4.07 0.29 -1.64
CA LEU A 120 4.41 0.46 -0.22
C LEU A 120 3.19 0.24 0.68
N GLY A 121 2.00 0.55 0.20
CA GLY A 121 0.75 0.22 0.88
C GLY A 121 0.54 -1.29 1.01
N HIS A 122 0.89 -2.08 -0.01
CA HIS A 122 0.88 -3.54 0.08
C HIS A 122 1.90 -4.04 1.09
N TYR A 123 3.11 -3.48 1.09
CA TYR A 123 4.14 -3.86 2.05
C TYR A 123 3.69 -3.68 3.49
N GLU A 124 3.14 -2.51 3.82
CA GLU A 124 2.62 -2.23 5.16
C GLU A 124 1.43 -3.12 5.54
N ARG A 125 0.47 -3.33 4.64
CA ARG A 125 -0.70 -4.17 4.91
C ARG A 125 -0.34 -5.61 5.22
N PHE A 126 0.69 -6.14 4.57
CA PHE A 126 1.10 -7.54 4.71
C PHE A 126 2.06 -7.77 5.88
N THR A 127 2.95 -6.83 6.15
CA THR A 127 4.01 -7.00 7.14
C THR A 127 3.78 -6.24 8.45
N GLY A 128 2.91 -5.24 8.44
CA GLY A 128 2.76 -4.32 9.58
C GLY A 128 3.98 -3.43 9.82
N VAL A 129 4.99 -3.47 8.95
CA VAL A 129 6.18 -2.62 9.03
C VAL A 129 5.92 -1.31 8.30
N HIS A 130 5.99 -0.20 9.03
CA HIS A 130 5.75 1.12 8.46
C HIS A 130 6.87 1.49 7.47
N ALA A 131 6.49 1.79 6.25
CA ALA A 131 7.41 2.27 5.22
C ALA A 131 7.88 3.71 5.51
N ARG A 132 9.09 4.02 5.07
CA ARG A 132 9.73 5.31 5.24
C ARG A 132 10.18 5.86 3.88
N LYS A 133 10.53 7.12 3.85
CA LYS A 133 11.12 7.79 2.68
C LYS A 133 12.32 7.03 2.09
N ALA A 134 13.09 6.33 2.95
CA ALA A 134 14.22 5.51 2.55
C ALA A 134 13.82 4.20 1.84
N ASP A 135 12.55 3.83 1.85
CA ASP A 135 12.07 2.57 1.27
C ASP A 135 11.54 2.70 -0.16
N ASN A 136 11.46 3.94 -0.69
CA ASN A 136 11.11 4.18 -2.10
C ASN A 136 12.10 5.14 -2.75
N TRP A 137 12.71 4.69 -3.85
CA TRP A 137 13.65 5.47 -4.63
C TRP A 137 13.31 5.40 -6.11
N THR A 138 13.22 6.57 -6.74
CA THR A 138 13.00 6.71 -8.17
C THR A 138 14.31 6.98 -8.89
N THR A 139 14.37 6.67 -10.18
CA THR A 139 15.49 7.11 -11.04
C THR A 139 15.69 8.61 -10.92
N GLY A 140 14.59 9.40 -10.99
CA GLY A 140 14.69 10.86 -10.90
C GLY A 140 15.33 11.35 -9.61
N ARG A 141 14.96 10.75 -8.47
CA ARG A 141 15.56 11.10 -7.17
C ARG A 141 17.04 10.73 -7.10
N ILE A 142 17.43 9.53 -7.58
CA ILE A 142 18.83 9.09 -7.64
C ILE A 142 19.67 10.06 -8.49
N TYR A 143 19.20 10.37 -9.70
CA TYR A 143 19.92 11.27 -10.60
C TYR A 143 19.98 12.70 -10.04
N SER A 144 18.90 13.20 -9.44
CA SER A 144 18.89 14.52 -8.79
C SER A 144 19.93 14.61 -7.69
N ASP A 145 20.05 13.60 -6.83
CA ASP A 145 21.03 13.56 -5.76
C ASP A 145 22.47 13.58 -6.30
N VAL A 146 22.76 12.77 -7.34
CA VAL A 146 24.09 12.68 -7.96
C VAL A 146 24.45 13.98 -8.70
N ILE A 147 23.52 14.56 -9.45
CA ILE A 147 23.71 15.85 -10.13
C ILE A 147 23.93 16.97 -9.10
N ALA A 148 23.17 17.01 -8.02
CA ALA A 148 23.37 17.98 -6.96
C ALA A 148 24.75 17.82 -6.29
N ALA A 149 25.23 16.61 -6.09
CA ALA A 149 26.57 16.33 -5.57
C ALA A 149 27.66 16.78 -6.56
N GLU A 150 27.48 16.55 -7.85
CA GLU A 150 28.38 17.06 -8.89
C GLU A 150 28.48 18.60 -8.85
N ARG A 151 27.32 19.28 -8.80
CA ARG A 151 27.26 20.73 -8.76
C ARG A 151 27.92 21.34 -7.49
N ARG A 152 27.92 20.61 -6.37
CA ARG A 152 28.67 21.00 -5.15
C ARG A 152 30.17 20.74 -5.25
N GLY A 153 30.63 19.97 -6.25
CA GLY A 153 32.05 19.62 -6.41
C GLY A 153 32.47 18.37 -5.60
N ASP A 154 31.55 17.59 -5.12
CA ASP A 154 31.80 16.40 -4.28
C ASP A 154 32.66 15.35 -5.01
N TYR A 155 32.65 15.35 -6.35
CA TYR A 155 33.47 14.44 -7.18
C TYR A 155 34.82 15.00 -7.60
N LEU A 156 35.25 16.13 -7.03
CA LEU A 156 36.60 16.72 -7.20
C LEU A 156 37.05 16.92 -8.66
N GLY A 157 36.12 17.23 -9.57
CA GLY A 157 36.37 17.42 -11.00
C GLY A 157 36.44 16.13 -11.84
N GLY A 158 36.13 14.97 -11.24
CA GLY A 158 36.02 13.71 -11.98
C GLY A 158 34.83 13.69 -12.95
N THR A 159 34.94 12.91 -14.02
CA THR A 159 33.82 12.66 -14.94
C THR A 159 32.78 11.79 -14.27
N VAL A 160 31.57 12.34 -14.06
CA VAL A 160 30.45 11.60 -13.45
C VAL A 160 29.71 10.80 -14.53
N GLN A 161 29.54 9.49 -14.31
CA GLN A 161 28.94 8.55 -15.25
C GLN A 161 27.90 7.68 -14.56
N VAL A 162 27.06 6.97 -15.33
CA VAL A 162 26.09 6.02 -14.78
C VAL A 162 26.79 4.95 -13.94
N ILE A 163 27.86 4.36 -14.48
CA ILE A 163 28.77 3.48 -13.75
C ILE A 163 30.08 4.24 -13.52
N PRO A 164 30.55 4.43 -12.29
CA PRO A 164 30.01 3.85 -11.05
C PRO A 164 29.01 4.77 -10.29
N HIS A 165 28.88 6.05 -10.60
CA HIS A 165 28.31 7.06 -9.68
C HIS A 165 26.81 6.83 -9.40
N ILE A 166 26.02 6.56 -10.44
CA ILE A 166 24.58 6.23 -10.27
C ILE A 166 24.43 4.85 -9.63
N THR A 167 25.20 3.85 -10.08
CA THR A 167 25.12 2.49 -9.50
C THR A 167 25.57 2.46 -8.04
N ASP A 168 26.61 3.22 -7.67
CA ASP A 168 27.07 3.34 -6.27
C ASP A 168 26.01 4.01 -5.40
N LYS A 169 25.34 5.09 -5.91
CA LYS A 169 24.23 5.72 -5.20
C LYS A 169 23.06 4.75 -4.99
N ILE A 170 22.72 3.94 -5.99
CA ILE A 170 21.68 2.91 -5.85
C ILE A 170 22.10 1.88 -4.79
N LYS A 171 23.34 1.41 -4.81
CA LYS A 171 23.84 0.45 -3.79
C LYS A 171 23.82 1.06 -2.38
N GLU A 172 24.23 2.32 -2.25
CA GLU A 172 24.17 3.08 -0.98
C GLU A 172 22.75 3.08 -0.41
N VAL A 173 21.75 3.50 -1.20
CA VAL A 173 20.37 3.62 -0.72
C VAL A 173 19.71 2.27 -0.45
N VAL A 174 20.10 1.22 -1.18
CA VAL A 174 19.61 -0.15 -0.92
C VAL A 174 20.16 -0.69 0.40
N GLN A 175 21.39 -0.34 0.78
CA GLN A 175 22.01 -0.80 2.01
C GLN A 175 21.77 0.10 3.23
N ALA A 176 21.28 1.32 3.02
CA ALA A 176 21.02 2.26 4.11
C ALA A 176 19.98 1.73 5.11
N GLU A 177 20.14 2.01 6.40
CA GLU A 177 19.17 1.66 7.45
C GLU A 177 18.72 0.18 7.44
N THR A 178 19.62 -0.76 7.17
CA THR A 178 19.31 -2.21 7.14
C THR A 178 19.67 -2.91 8.43
N GLU A 179 20.32 -2.23 9.37
CA GLU A 179 20.72 -2.79 10.66
C GLU A 179 19.52 -3.30 11.47
N GLY A 180 19.66 -4.48 12.01
CA GLY A 180 18.62 -5.12 12.81
C GLY A 180 17.52 -5.83 12.02
N PHE A 181 17.60 -5.85 10.70
CA PHE A 181 16.76 -6.67 9.84
C PHE A 181 17.51 -7.93 9.39
N ASP A 182 16.84 -9.07 9.42
CA ASP A 182 17.37 -10.35 8.94
C ASP A 182 17.32 -10.40 7.40
N PHE A 183 16.26 -9.83 6.81
CA PHE A 183 16.03 -9.79 5.36
C PHE A 183 15.62 -8.39 4.91
N VAL A 184 16.17 -7.97 3.76
CA VAL A 184 15.73 -6.81 3.00
C VAL A 184 15.27 -7.30 1.62
N LEU A 185 13.99 -7.12 1.32
CA LEU A 185 13.39 -7.46 0.04
C LEU A 185 13.40 -6.19 -0.82
N VAL A 186 14.06 -6.25 -1.97
CA VAL A 186 14.23 -5.10 -2.86
C VAL A 186 13.50 -5.38 -4.17
N GLU A 187 12.38 -4.71 -4.36
CA GLU A 187 11.61 -4.82 -5.59
C GLU A 187 12.11 -3.83 -6.63
N ILE A 188 12.43 -4.35 -7.82
CA ILE A 188 12.82 -3.53 -8.98
C ILE A 188 11.58 -3.29 -9.83
N GLY A 189 11.18 -2.03 -9.94
CA GLY A 189 10.10 -1.59 -10.83
C GLY A 189 10.44 -1.79 -12.31
N GLY A 190 9.43 -1.68 -13.17
CA GLY A 190 9.57 -1.91 -14.60
C GLY A 190 9.68 -3.39 -14.97
N THR A 191 10.06 -3.63 -16.22
CA THR A 191 10.18 -4.96 -16.82
C THR A 191 11.65 -5.18 -17.24
N VAL A 192 12.18 -6.37 -16.99
CA VAL A 192 13.52 -6.73 -17.47
C VAL A 192 13.52 -6.69 -19.01
N GLY A 193 14.47 -5.93 -19.57
CA GLY A 193 14.54 -5.58 -20.98
C GLY A 193 14.20 -4.12 -21.28
N ASP A 194 13.51 -3.42 -20.36
CA ASP A 194 13.24 -2.00 -20.51
C ASP A 194 14.51 -1.17 -20.20
N ILE A 195 14.76 -0.14 -21.02
CA ILE A 195 15.94 0.73 -20.90
C ILE A 195 15.98 1.42 -19.55
N GLU A 196 14.84 1.84 -19.06
CA GLU A 196 14.69 2.61 -17.81
C GLU A 196 15.17 1.82 -16.59
N SER A 197 15.06 0.50 -16.61
CA SER A 197 15.42 -0.37 -15.48
C SER A 197 16.92 -0.72 -15.45
N LEU A 198 17.67 -0.46 -16.51
CA LEU A 198 19.08 -0.89 -16.63
C LEU A 198 19.99 -0.41 -15.50
N PRO A 199 19.95 0.85 -15.02
CA PRO A 199 20.83 1.27 -13.94
C PRO A 199 20.56 0.51 -12.62
N PHE A 200 19.29 0.20 -12.33
CA PHE A 200 18.93 -0.60 -11.16
C PHE A 200 19.38 -2.06 -11.32
N LEU A 201 19.16 -2.66 -12.48
CA LEU A 201 19.59 -4.04 -12.76
C LEU A 201 21.12 -4.17 -12.68
N GLU A 202 21.87 -3.19 -13.21
CA GLU A 202 23.32 -3.17 -13.09
C GLU A 202 23.78 -3.03 -11.62
N ALA A 203 23.14 -2.14 -10.84
CA ALA A 203 23.48 -1.97 -9.43
C ALA A 203 23.26 -3.25 -8.62
N ILE A 204 22.09 -3.93 -8.79
CA ILE A 204 21.82 -5.17 -8.06
C ILE A 204 22.72 -6.33 -8.54
N ARG A 205 23.12 -6.36 -9.82
CA ARG A 205 24.13 -7.29 -10.33
C ARG A 205 25.47 -7.11 -9.60
N GLN A 206 25.93 -5.87 -9.47
CA GLN A 206 27.14 -5.54 -8.71
C GLN A 206 26.99 -5.96 -7.25
N MET A 207 25.87 -5.62 -6.60
CA MET A 207 25.59 -6.05 -5.23
C MET A 207 25.60 -7.57 -5.07
N GLY A 208 25.04 -8.31 -6.03
CA GLY A 208 25.06 -9.77 -6.01
C GLY A 208 26.49 -10.33 -5.97
N ASN A 209 27.40 -9.73 -6.75
CA ASN A 209 28.82 -10.12 -6.75
C ASN A 209 29.54 -9.70 -5.45
N GLU A 210 29.28 -8.49 -4.94
CA GLU A 210 29.91 -7.96 -3.73
C GLU A 210 29.45 -8.70 -2.46
N LEU A 211 28.14 -8.99 -2.36
CA LEU A 211 27.53 -9.66 -1.20
C LEU A 211 27.72 -11.18 -1.22
N GLY A 212 27.76 -11.76 -2.41
CA GLY A 212 27.86 -13.21 -2.61
C GLY A 212 26.57 -13.98 -2.28
N PRO A 213 26.53 -15.30 -2.58
CA PRO A 213 25.31 -16.11 -2.51
C PRO A 213 24.81 -16.36 -1.09
N GLN A 214 25.62 -16.12 -0.06
CA GLN A 214 25.17 -16.23 1.34
C GLN A 214 24.39 -15.01 1.81
N ARG A 215 24.49 -13.89 1.09
CA ARG A 215 23.86 -12.63 1.47
C ARG A 215 22.91 -12.06 0.42
N SER A 216 22.87 -12.60 -0.79
CA SER A 216 22.00 -12.12 -1.84
C SER A 216 21.48 -13.25 -2.72
N ILE A 217 20.20 -13.16 -3.09
CA ILE A 217 19.57 -13.99 -4.11
C ILE A 217 18.69 -13.13 -5.02
N PHE A 218 18.43 -13.64 -6.22
CA PHE A 218 17.55 -13.03 -7.20
C PHE A 218 16.30 -13.89 -7.39
N MET A 219 15.14 -13.29 -7.21
CA MET A 219 13.84 -13.86 -7.50
C MET A 219 13.24 -13.15 -8.71
N HIS A 220 12.79 -13.91 -9.70
CA HIS A 220 12.27 -13.35 -10.93
C HIS A 220 10.82 -13.78 -11.19
N LEU A 221 9.94 -12.79 -11.31
CA LEU A 221 8.54 -13.01 -11.70
C LEU A 221 8.44 -13.08 -13.21
N THR A 222 7.67 -14.06 -13.68
CA THR A 222 7.46 -14.29 -15.11
C THR A 222 6.06 -14.82 -15.37
N LEU A 223 5.70 -14.98 -16.64
CA LEU A 223 4.38 -15.42 -17.07
C LEU A 223 4.46 -16.77 -17.80
N VAL A 224 3.59 -17.69 -17.40
CA VAL A 224 3.33 -18.98 -18.07
C VAL A 224 1.89 -18.97 -18.57
N PRO A 225 1.61 -18.37 -19.72
CA PRO A 225 0.24 -18.25 -20.24
C PRO A 225 -0.30 -19.58 -20.74
N TYR A 226 -1.59 -19.82 -20.55
CA TYR A 226 -2.33 -20.86 -21.25
C TYR A 226 -2.86 -20.31 -22.58
N ILE A 227 -2.65 -21.07 -23.64
CA ILE A 227 -3.16 -20.73 -24.98
C ILE A 227 -4.36 -21.63 -25.30
N PRO A 228 -5.60 -21.11 -25.21
CA PRO A 228 -6.80 -21.94 -25.40
C PRO A 228 -6.84 -22.67 -26.75
N SER A 229 -6.41 -22.03 -27.82
CA SER A 229 -6.38 -22.64 -29.16
C SER A 229 -5.38 -23.81 -29.31
N ALA A 230 -4.32 -23.82 -28.47
CA ALA A 230 -3.33 -24.88 -28.44
C ALA A 230 -3.58 -25.92 -27.34
N GLY A 231 -4.48 -25.62 -26.38
CA GLY A 231 -4.79 -26.49 -25.25
C GLY A 231 -3.62 -26.69 -24.28
N GLU A 232 -2.63 -25.78 -24.23
CA GLU A 232 -1.41 -25.99 -23.45
C GLU A 232 -0.85 -24.72 -22.83
N LEU A 233 -0.11 -24.87 -21.72
CA LEU A 233 0.73 -23.82 -21.13
C LEU A 233 1.97 -23.57 -21.98
N LYS A 234 2.35 -22.31 -22.14
CA LYS A 234 3.54 -21.90 -22.90
C LYS A 234 4.66 -21.43 -21.97
N THR A 235 5.75 -22.17 -21.94
CA THR A 235 6.93 -21.87 -21.11
C THR A 235 7.92 -20.93 -21.79
N LYS A 236 7.77 -20.64 -23.08
CA LYS A 236 8.67 -19.78 -23.86
C LYS A 236 8.77 -18.35 -23.33
N PRO A 237 7.68 -17.65 -22.92
CA PRO A 237 7.80 -16.31 -22.35
C PRO A 237 8.71 -16.27 -21.13
N THR A 238 8.58 -17.23 -20.22
CA THR A 238 9.47 -17.42 -19.06
C THR A 238 10.92 -17.60 -19.48
N GLN A 239 11.20 -18.52 -20.44
CA GLN A 239 12.56 -18.78 -20.92
C GLN A 239 13.20 -17.54 -21.53
N HIS A 240 12.45 -16.74 -22.30
CA HIS A 240 12.96 -15.51 -22.89
C HIS A 240 13.23 -14.45 -21.84
N SER A 241 12.32 -14.25 -20.89
CA SER A 241 12.49 -13.28 -19.81
C SER A 241 13.74 -13.59 -18.95
N VAL A 242 13.94 -14.87 -18.59
CA VAL A 242 15.16 -15.29 -17.87
C VAL A 242 16.40 -15.11 -18.73
N LYS A 243 16.33 -15.38 -20.04
CA LYS A 243 17.46 -15.15 -20.95
C LYS A 243 17.89 -13.68 -20.99
N GLU A 244 16.94 -12.74 -21.02
CA GLU A 244 17.25 -11.30 -20.92
C GLU A 244 17.98 -10.97 -19.62
N LEU A 245 17.51 -11.51 -18.49
CA LEU A 245 18.15 -11.31 -17.18
C LEU A 245 19.56 -11.90 -17.14
N LEU A 246 19.73 -13.10 -17.71
CA LEU A 246 21.06 -13.73 -17.87
C LEU A 246 21.98 -12.91 -18.76
N GLY A 247 21.46 -12.27 -19.80
CA GLY A 247 22.21 -11.37 -20.69
C GLY A 247 22.81 -10.17 -19.95
N LEU A 248 22.17 -9.74 -18.84
CA LEU A 248 22.67 -8.71 -17.93
C LEU A 248 23.65 -9.27 -16.88
N GLY A 249 23.92 -10.58 -16.87
CA GLY A 249 24.78 -11.22 -15.89
C GLY A 249 24.11 -11.54 -14.54
N ILE A 250 22.80 -11.63 -14.51
CA ILE A 250 22.01 -11.98 -13.32
C ILE A 250 21.39 -13.37 -13.52
N GLN A 251 21.78 -14.35 -12.69
CA GLN A 251 21.16 -15.67 -12.62
C GLN A 251 20.09 -15.64 -11.52
N PRO A 252 18.79 -15.78 -11.83
CA PRO A 252 17.79 -15.94 -10.78
C PRO A 252 17.93 -17.30 -10.10
N GLN A 253 17.73 -17.33 -8.78
CA GLN A 253 17.69 -18.55 -7.99
C GLN A 253 16.27 -19.10 -7.88
N ILE A 254 15.26 -18.23 -7.89
CA ILE A 254 13.85 -18.58 -7.73
C ILE A 254 13.04 -17.92 -8.84
N LEU A 255 12.14 -18.68 -9.43
CA LEU A 255 11.18 -18.20 -10.42
C LEU A 255 9.77 -18.24 -9.84
N LEU A 256 9.08 -17.10 -9.80
CA LEU A 256 7.64 -17.05 -9.56
C LEU A 256 6.93 -17.00 -10.91
N CYS A 257 6.24 -18.09 -11.24
CA CYS A 257 5.61 -18.29 -12.54
C CYS A 257 4.11 -17.95 -12.45
N ARG A 258 3.73 -16.72 -12.84
CA ARG A 258 2.32 -16.32 -12.88
C ARG A 258 1.56 -17.17 -13.90
N CYS A 259 0.45 -17.74 -13.48
CA CYS A 259 -0.39 -18.62 -14.31
C CYS A 259 -1.83 -18.64 -13.79
N ASP A 260 -2.77 -18.92 -14.68
CA ASP A 260 -4.20 -19.03 -14.36
C ASP A 260 -4.61 -20.44 -13.90
N ARG A 261 -3.70 -21.40 -13.98
CA ARG A 261 -3.92 -22.82 -13.65
C ARG A 261 -2.64 -23.50 -13.18
N PRO A 262 -2.73 -24.65 -12.49
CA PRO A 262 -1.55 -25.38 -12.03
C PRO A 262 -0.59 -25.72 -13.18
N ILE A 263 0.71 -25.57 -12.92
CA ILE A 263 1.77 -25.93 -13.88
C ILE A 263 2.11 -27.41 -13.67
N PRO A 264 1.92 -28.28 -14.68
CA PRO A 264 2.27 -29.69 -14.59
C PRO A 264 3.75 -29.90 -14.31
N GLU A 265 4.09 -31.00 -13.65
CA GLU A 265 5.46 -31.31 -13.24
C GLU A 265 6.46 -31.37 -14.42
N ASN A 266 6.04 -31.90 -15.57
CA ASN A 266 6.85 -31.92 -16.79
C ASN A 266 7.19 -30.50 -17.27
N GLU A 267 6.24 -29.55 -17.18
CA GLU A 267 6.48 -28.15 -17.56
C GLU A 267 7.35 -27.43 -16.51
N ARG A 268 7.18 -27.74 -15.21
CA ARG A 268 8.08 -27.22 -14.15
C ARG A 268 9.52 -27.65 -14.40
N ARG A 269 9.76 -28.94 -14.67
CA ARG A 269 11.10 -29.47 -15.01
C ARG A 269 11.68 -28.85 -16.28
N LYS A 270 10.85 -28.62 -17.29
CA LYS A 270 11.25 -27.95 -18.51
C LYS A 270 11.68 -26.50 -18.25
N ILE A 271 10.87 -25.73 -17.49
CA ILE A 271 11.24 -24.37 -17.08
C ILE A 271 12.57 -24.41 -16.32
N ALA A 272 12.67 -25.26 -15.32
CA ALA A 272 13.87 -25.42 -14.49
C ALA A 272 15.13 -25.66 -15.35
N LEU A 273 15.05 -26.60 -16.30
CA LEU A 273 16.15 -26.95 -17.19
C LEU A 273 16.60 -25.75 -18.06
N PHE A 274 15.63 -25.07 -18.70
CA PHE A 274 15.96 -23.96 -19.61
C PHE A 274 16.37 -22.67 -18.90
N CYS A 275 15.96 -22.49 -17.65
CA CYS A 275 16.26 -21.31 -16.84
C CYS A 275 17.42 -21.53 -15.86
N ASN A 276 18.02 -22.72 -15.88
CA ASN A 276 19.14 -23.11 -15.00
C ASN A 276 18.81 -22.91 -13.51
N VAL A 277 17.63 -23.36 -13.10
CA VAL A 277 17.18 -23.40 -11.70
C VAL A 277 16.75 -24.81 -11.32
N ARG A 278 16.57 -25.07 -10.03
CA ARG A 278 16.02 -26.36 -9.58
C ARG A 278 14.51 -26.42 -9.82
N PRO A 279 13.92 -27.62 -10.06
CA PRO A 279 12.48 -27.75 -10.20
C PRO A 279 11.69 -27.19 -9.00
N GLU A 280 12.20 -27.36 -7.78
CA GLU A 280 11.59 -26.85 -6.55
C GLU A 280 11.63 -25.32 -6.46
N SER A 281 12.56 -24.68 -7.15
CA SER A 281 12.66 -23.21 -7.24
C SER A 281 11.76 -22.60 -8.33
N VAL A 282 10.99 -23.41 -9.08
CA VAL A 282 9.95 -22.97 -10.00
C VAL A 282 8.62 -22.97 -9.25
N ILE A 283 8.25 -21.83 -8.71
CA ILE A 283 7.08 -21.65 -7.85
C ILE A 283 5.89 -21.17 -8.70
N PRO A 284 4.80 -21.92 -8.80
CA PRO A 284 3.57 -21.43 -9.43
C PRO A 284 2.98 -20.26 -8.63
N ALA A 285 2.65 -19.18 -9.34
CA ALA A 285 1.98 -18.01 -8.79
C ALA A 285 0.57 -17.93 -9.38
N LEU A 286 -0.33 -18.75 -8.85
CA LEU A 286 -1.71 -18.86 -9.31
C LEU A 286 -2.52 -17.59 -9.04
N ASP A 287 -3.50 -17.33 -9.91
CA ASP A 287 -4.51 -16.33 -9.66
C ASP A 287 -5.29 -16.67 -8.39
N ALA A 288 -5.37 -15.74 -7.47
CA ALA A 288 -6.05 -15.90 -6.20
C ALA A 288 -7.36 -15.10 -6.17
N SER A 289 -8.35 -15.58 -5.41
CA SER A 289 -9.64 -14.90 -5.25
C SER A 289 -9.53 -13.60 -4.45
N THR A 290 -8.51 -13.48 -3.64
CA THR A 290 -8.13 -12.29 -2.88
C THR A 290 -6.62 -12.25 -2.69
N ILE A 291 -6.05 -11.04 -2.64
CA ILE A 291 -4.60 -10.85 -2.41
C ILE A 291 -4.14 -11.48 -1.08
N TYR A 292 -5.02 -11.58 -0.10
CA TYR A 292 -4.72 -12.17 1.24
C TYR A 292 -4.57 -13.69 1.22
N GLU A 293 -4.94 -14.36 0.13
CA GLU A 293 -4.73 -15.79 -0.08
C GLU A 293 -3.31 -16.10 -0.58
N VAL A 294 -2.64 -15.11 -1.20
CA VAL A 294 -1.33 -15.30 -1.84
C VAL A 294 -0.25 -15.80 -0.88
N PRO A 295 -0.10 -15.30 0.36
CA PRO A 295 0.87 -15.85 1.31
C PRO A 295 0.66 -17.35 1.60
N LEU A 296 -0.60 -17.77 1.75
CA LEU A 296 -0.94 -19.18 1.97
C LEU A 296 -0.58 -20.05 0.76
N ALA A 297 -0.88 -19.57 -0.46
CA ALA A 297 -0.56 -20.27 -1.69
C ALA A 297 0.95 -20.40 -1.90
N TYR A 298 1.72 -19.35 -1.66
CA TYR A 298 3.18 -19.37 -1.79
C TYR A 298 3.84 -20.26 -0.74
N HIS A 299 3.30 -20.29 0.48
CA HIS A 299 3.77 -21.23 1.51
C HIS A 299 3.52 -22.68 1.08
N ALA A 300 2.32 -22.99 0.58
CA ALA A 300 1.96 -24.33 0.10
C ALA A 300 2.88 -24.81 -1.05
N GLU A 301 3.36 -23.88 -1.90
CA GLU A 301 4.33 -24.16 -2.97
C GLU A 301 5.80 -24.14 -2.49
N GLY A 302 6.05 -23.85 -1.20
CA GLY A 302 7.36 -23.94 -0.58
C GLY A 302 8.28 -22.73 -0.81
N LEU A 303 7.76 -21.55 -1.19
CA LEU A 303 8.56 -20.36 -1.50
C LEU A 303 9.49 -19.96 -0.35
N ASP A 304 8.98 -19.89 0.87
CA ASP A 304 9.72 -19.54 2.07
C ASP A 304 10.83 -20.56 2.40
N VAL A 305 10.55 -21.85 2.20
CA VAL A 305 11.54 -22.92 2.37
C VAL A 305 12.65 -22.78 1.34
N GLU A 306 12.32 -22.51 0.07
CA GLU A 306 13.33 -22.33 -0.99
C GLU A 306 14.21 -21.09 -0.73
N VAL A 307 13.62 -19.97 -0.30
CA VAL A 307 14.41 -18.78 0.09
C VAL A 307 15.39 -19.10 1.21
N LEU A 308 14.93 -19.75 2.30
CA LEU A 308 15.79 -20.12 3.42
C LEU A 308 16.88 -21.09 2.98
N ARG A 309 16.55 -22.07 2.17
CA ARG A 309 17.52 -23.05 1.64
C ARG A 309 18.64 -22.37 0.85
N HIS A 310 18.32 -21.40 0.00
CA HIS A 310 19.33 -20.67 -0.77
C HIS A 310 20.31 -19.90 0.11
N PHE A 311 19.87 -19.42 1.27
CA PHE A 311 20.74 -18.78 2.26
C PHE A 311 21.43 -19.76 3.23
N GLY A 312 21.26 -21.07 3.04
CA GLY A 312 21.78 -22.08 3.96
C GLY A 312 21.13 -22.05 5.34
N LEU A 313 19.92 -21.49 5.44
CA LEU A 313 19.16 -21.43 6.67
C LEU A 313 18.21 -22.63 6.76
N SER A 314 18.06 -23.15 7.96
CA SER A 314 17.15 -24.27 8.21
C SER A 314 15.71 -23.76 8.34
N ALA A 315 14.78 -24.38 7.62
CA ALA A 315 13.34 -24.11 7.74
C ALA A 315 12.75 -25.03 8.83
N PHE A 316 13.12 -24.80 10.10
CA PHE A 316 12.55 -25.55 11.21
C PHE A 316 11.11 -25.13 11.51
N GLY A 317 10.23 -26.14 11.67
CA GLY A 317 8.82 -25.94 12.00
C GLY A 317 8.00 -25.31 10.87
N GLU A 318 6.71 -25.28 11.08
CA GLU A 318 5.76 -24.60 10.20
C GLU A 318 5.59 -23.15 10.65
N PRO A 319 5.45 -22.18 9.72
CA PRO A 319 5.16 -20.81 10.07
C PRO A 319 3.72 -20.70 10.61
N ASP A 320 3.47 -19.78 11.54
CA ASP A 320 2.11 -19.51 12.00
C ASP A 320 1.33 -18.71 10.95
N MET A 321 0.58 -19.40 10.12
CA MET A 321 -0.29 -18.84 9.10
C MET A 321 -1.74 -18.68 9.56
N SER A 322 -2.06 -18.94 10.84
CA SER A 322 -3.43 -18.92 11.37
C SER A 322 -4.12 -17.57 11.19
N GLY A 323 -3.37 -16.48 11.30
CA GLY A 323 -3.87 -15.12 11.05
C GLY A 323 -4.37 -14.95 9.61
N TRP A 324 -3.57 -15.37 8.64
CA TRP A 324 -3.91 -15.33 7.22
C TRP A 324 -5.11 -16.20 6.90
N GLN A 325 -5.17 -17.41 7.47
CA GLN A 325 -6.31 -18.31 7.27
C GLN A 325 -7.62 -17.71 7.81
N ARG A 326 -7.59 -17.04 8.99
CA ARG A 326 -8.77 -16.34 9.53
C ARG A 326 -9.25 -15.24 8.60
N ILE A 327 -8.32 -14.42 8.05
CA ILE A 327 -8.65 -13.34 7.11
C ILE A 327 -9.31 -13.92 5.85
N VAL A 328 -8.70 -14.93 5.26
CA VAL A 328 -9.23 -15.58 4.04
C VAL A 328 -10.62 -16.19 4.28
N ASN A 329 -10.80 -16.85 5.42
CA ASN A 329 -12.10 -17.43 5.78
C ASN A 329 -13.18 -16.34 5.94
N ALA A 330 -12.87 -15.22 6.60
CA ALA A 330 -13.81 -14.11 6.75
C ALA A 330 -14.20 -13.47 5.40
N ILE A 331 -13.26 -13.39 4.45
CA ILE A 331 -13.53 -12.88 3.10
C ILE A 331 -14.41 -13.88 2.29
N LYS A 332 -14.10 -15.18 2.37
CA LYS A 332 -14.79 -16.21 1.57
C LYS A 332 -16.17 -16.56 2.11
N SER A 333 -16.37 -16.43 3.42
CA SER A 333 -17.62 -16.83 4.10
C SER A 333 -18.16 -15.69 4.97
N PRO A 334 -18.57 -14.56 4.38
CA PRO A 334 -19.16 -13.45 5.12
C PRO A 334 -20.55 -13.83 5.64
N GLU A 335 -20.91 -13.28 6.82
CA GLU A 335 -22.24 -13.47 7.44
C GLU A 335 -23.31 -12.54 6.87
N GLY A 336 -22.91 -11.50 6.15
CA GLY A 336 -23.81 -10.52 5.54
C GLY A 336 -23.11 -9.65 4.50
N GLU A 337 -23.84 -8.69 3.93
CA GLU A 337 -23.33 -7.75 2.95
C GLU A 337 -23.77 -6.33 3.28
N VAL A 338 -22.87 -5.37 3.13
CA VAL A 338 -23.16 -3.93 3.22
C VAL A 338 -22.69 -3.24 1.95
N THR A 339 -23.49 -2.32 1.44
CA THR A 339 -23.16 -1.51 0.26
C THR A 339 -22.78 -0.10 0.69
N ILE A 340 -21.60 0.34 0.30
CA ILE A 340 -21.09 1.70 0.55
C ILE A 340 -20.97 2.42 -0.79
N ALA A 341 -21.69 3.55 -0.95
CA ALA A 341 -21.47 4.41 -2.10
C ALA A 341 -20.18 5.22 -1.90
N VAL A 342 -19.26 5.09 -2.86
CA VAL A 342 -18.04 5.90 -2.92
C VAL A 342 -18.25 6.98 -3.98
N VAL A 343 -18.60 8.19 -3.53
CA VAL A 343 -18.91 9.32 -4.41
C VAL A 343 -17.64 10.10 -4.72
N GLY A 344 -17.03 9.83 -5.88
CA GLY A 344 -15.68 10.30 -6.23
C GLY A 344 -15.55 10.86 -7.64
N LYS A 345 -14.30 11.08 -8.07
CA LYS A 345 -13.95 11.59 -9.43
C LYS A 345 -13.33 10.52 -10.33
N TYR A 346 -12.60 9.56 -9.77
CA TYR A 346 -11.78 8.59 -10.49
C TYR A 346 -12.40 7.19 -10.40
N THR A 347 -13.72 7.13 -10.55
CA THR A 347 -14.51 5.91 -10.28
C THR A 347 -14.25 4.77 -11.28
N ASN A 348 -13.63 5.08 -12.43
CA ASN A 348 -13.27 4.10 -13.46
C ASN A 348 -11.88 3.48 -13.24
N LEU A 349 -11.10 3.95 -12.26
CA LEU A 349 -9.76 3.46 -11.97
C LEU A 349 -9.63 3.08 -10.49
N LEU A 350 -9.80 1.80 -10.19
CA LEU A 350 -9.81 1.28 -8.82
C LEU A 350 -8.48 1.48 -8.10
N ASP A 351 -7.35 1.46 -8.81
CA ASP A 351 -6.03 1.65 -8.23
C ASP A 351 -5.79 3.07 -7.71
N ALA A 352 -6.56 4.06 -8.17
CA ALA A 352 -6.52 5.42 -7.60
C ALA A 352 -7.05 5.49 -6.15
N TYR A 353 -7.80 4.47 -5.72
CA TYR A 353 -8.40 4.36 -4.39
C TYR A 353 -8.04 3.05 -3.69
N LYS A 354 -6.85 2.51 -3.97
CA LYS A 354 -6.46 1.19 -3.47
C LYS A 354 -6.49 1.09 -1.95
N SER A 355 -5.84 2.00 -1.25
CA SER A 355 -5.83 2.01 0.24
C SER A 355 -7.21 2.24 0.83
N LEU A 356 -8.05 3.04 0.19
CA LEU A 356 -9.44 3.24 0.61
C LEU A 356 -10.25 1.95 0.50
N SER A 357 -10.17 1.28 -0.65
CA SER A 357 -10.85 0.00 -0.89
C SER A 357 -10.42 -1.06 0.11
N GLU A 358 -9.11 -1.20 0.32
CA GLU A 358 -8.57 -2.15 1.30
C GLU A 358 -9.01 -1.81 2.74
N ALA A 359 -9.05 -0.53 3.11
CA ALA A 359 -9.52 -0.12 4.43
C ALA A 359 -11.00 -0.50 4.66
N LEU A 360 -11.85 -0.36 3.64
CA LEU A 360 -13.25 -0.78 3.71
C LEU A 360 -13.39 -2.30 3.79
N ILE A 361 -12.59 -3.05 3.01
CA ILE A 361 -12.53 -4.52 3.08
C ILE A 361 -12.08 -4.97 4.48
N HIS A 362 -11.05 -4.34 5.07
CA HIS A 362 -10.59 -4.65 6.42
C HIS A 362 -11.68 -4.39 7.47
N GLY A 363 -12.47 -3.32 7.30
CA GLY A 363 -13.66 -3.09 8.12
C GLY A 363 -14.66 -4.23 8.01
N GLY A 364 -14.92 -4.71 6.78
CA GLY A 364 -15.78 -5.86 6.52
C GLY A 364 -15.27 -7.14 7.18
N ILE A 365 -13.97 -7.44 7.06
CA ILE A 365 -13.33 -8.61 7.69
C ILE A 365 -13.54 -8.58 9.21
N ALA A 366 -13.33 -7.41 9.83
CA ALA A 366 -13.48 -7.26 11.27
C ALA A 366 -14.92 -7.49 11.78
N HIS A 367 -15.91 -7.34 10.89
CA HIS A 367 -17.34 -7.51 11.21
C HIS A 367 -17.99 -8.70 10.50
N HIS A 368 -17.20 -9.57 9.87
CA HIS A 368 -17.67 -10.75 9.14
C HIS A 368 -18.69 -10.42 8.03
N VAL A 369 -18.62 -9.22 7.43
CA VAL A 369 -19.50 -8.80 6.34
C VAL A 369 -18.71 -8.53 5.06
N ARG A 370 -19.34 -8.82 3.93
CA ARG A 370 -18.84 -8.39 2.63
C ARG A 370 -19.17 -6.92 2.41
N VAL A 371 -18.16 -6.11 2.11
CA VAL A 371 -18.37 -4.72 1.71
C VAL A 371 -18.43 -4.65 0.19
N LYS A 372 -19.60 -4.25 -0.32
CA LYS A 372 -19.80 -3.95 -1.74
C LYS A 372 -19.61 -2.45 -1.95
N LEU A 373 -18.66 -2.07 -2.81
CA LEU A 373 -18.39 -0.68 -3.16
C LEU A 373 -19.19 -0.30 -4.41
N ASP A 374 -20.11 0.66 -4.26
CA ASP A 374 -20.81 1.28 -5.39
C ASP A 374 -20.08 2.58 -5.74
N TRP A 375 -19.33 2.54 -6.84
CA TRP A 375 -18.56 3.67 -7.32
C TRP A 375 -19.44 4.63 -8.11
N VAL A 376 -19.56 5.87 -7.65
CA VAL A 376 -20.43 6.89 -8.23
C VAL A 376 -19.61 8.11 -8.63
N ASP A 377 -19.61 8.46 -9.93
CA ASP A 377 -19.03 9.75 -10.35
C ASP A 377 -19.93 10.87 -9.85
N SER A 378 -19.38 11.76 -9.04
CA SER A 378 -20.12 12.86 -8.42
C SER A 378 -20.72 13.85 -9.43
N GLN A 379 -20.19 13.90 -10.66
CA GLN A 379 -20.70 14.78 -11.71
C GLN A 379 -22.16 14.49 -12.06
N ILE A 380 -22.60 13.22 -11.96
CA ILE A 380 -23.99 12.87 -12.28
C ILE A 380 -25.02 13.60 -11.41
N PHE A 381 -24.66 13.99 -10.19
CA PHE A 381 -25.55 14.72 -9.28
C PHE A 381 -25.60 16.23 -9.56
N GLU A 382 -24.63 16.74 -10.31
CA GLU A 382 -24.67 18.12 -10.84
C GLU A 382 -25.55 18.20 -12.07
N ASP A 383 -25.52 17.17 -12.91
CA ASP A 383 -26.22 17.12 -14.19
C ASP A 383 -27.72 16.76 -14.01
N ASP A 384 -28.01 15.87 -13.03
CA ASP A 384 -29.39 15.41 -12.76
C ASP A 384 -29.62 15.17 -11.26
N ALA A 385 -30.39 16.04 -10.63
CA ALA A 385 -30.76 15.91 -9.22
C ALA A 385 -31.56 14.63 -8.92
N ALA A 386 -32.27 14.05 -9.90
CA ALA A 386 -32.98 12.78 -9.71
C ALA A 386 -32.01 11.59 -9.55
N ALA A 387 -30.77 11.71 -10.01
CA ALA A 387 -29.74 10.68 -9.84
C ALA A 387 -29.40 10.39 -8.36
N LEU A 388 -29.71 11.32 -7.42
CA LEU A 388 -29.57 11.09 -5.98
C LEU A 388 -30.37 9.89 -5.48
N ALA A 389 -31.46 9.50 -6.16
CA ALA A 389 -32.23 8.30 -5.84
C ALA A 389 -31.37 7.02 -5.88
N ARG A 390 -30.27 7.01 -6.63
CA ARG A 390 -29.29 5.91 -6.61
C ARG A 390 -28.72 5.65 -5.21
N LEU A 391 -28.66 6.66 -4.36
CA LEU A 391 -28.13 6.55 -3.00
C LEU A 391 -29.14 6.01 -1.98
N GLU A 392 -30.40 5.76 -2.36
CA GLU A 392 -31.45 5.26 -1.43
C GLU A 392 -31.21 3.81 -1.00
N HIS A 393 -30.46 3.04 -1.78
CA HIS A 393 -30.25 1.61 -1.54
C HIS A 393 -28.91 1.29 -0.83
N VAL A 394 -28.11 2.32 -0.50
CA VAL A 394 -26.82 2.11 0.14
C VAL A 394 -26.91 2.20 1.66
N HIS A 395 -26.01 1.53 2.34
CA HIS A 395 -25.95 1.50 3.81
C HIS A 395 -25.09 2.63 4.38
N GLY A 396 -24.30 3.29 3.54
CA GLY A 396 -23.48 4.42 3.90
C GLY A 396 -22.89 5.12 2.68
N ILE A 397 -22.48 6.37 2.86
CA ILE A 397 -21.88 7.20 1.83
C ILE A 397 -20.49 7.62 2.26
N LEU A 398 -19.51 7.41 1.39
CA LEU A 398 -18.14 7.86 1.57
C LEU A 398 -17.77 8.82 0.43
N VAL A 399 -17.27 10.00 0.80
CA VAL A 399 -16.68 10.95 -0.15
C VAL A 399 -15.17 10.97 0.05
N PRO A 400 -14.38 10.46 -0.90
CA PRO A 400 -12.93 10.35 -0.78
C PRO A 400 -12.21 11.68 -0.99
N GLY A 401 -10.89 11.65 -0.79
CA GLY A 401 -9.99 12.73 -1.17
C GLY A 401 -10.00 13.03 -2.66
N GLY A 402 -9.54 14.21 -3.03
CA GLY A 402 -9.43 14.67 -4.41
C GLY A 402 -8.97 16.11 -4.48
N PHE A 403 -8.87 16.65 -5.69
CA PHE A 403 -8.49 18.02 -5.97
C PHE A 403 -9.34 18.59 -7.12
N GLY A 404 -9.45 19.93 -7.15
CA GLY A 404 -10.10 20.68 -8.22
C GLY A 404 -11.63 20.67 -8.18
N GLU A 405 -12.23 21.54 -8.96
CA GLU A 405 -13.63 21.94 -8.89
C GLU A 405 -14.61 20.89 -9.45
N ARG A 406 -14.23 20.10 -10.45
CA ARG A 406 -15.12 19.13 -11.13
C ARG A 406 -15.80 18.17 -10.14
N GLY A 407 -17.12 18.05 -10.22
CA GLY A 407 -17.92 17.16 -9.38
C GLY A 407 -18.03 17.60 -7.91
N THR A 408 -17.71 18.86 -7.60
CA THR A 408 -17.71 19.39 -6.22
C THR A 408 -19.13 19.57 -5.70
N GLU A 409 -20.01 20.21 -6.47
CA GLU A 409 -21.40 20.41 -6.06
C GLU A 409 -22.14 19.07 -5.94
N GLY A 410 -21.86 18.12 -6.82
CA GLY A 410 -22.43 16.76 -6.70
C GLY A 410 -22.00 16.04 -5.42
N LYS A 411 -20.78 16.27 -4.93
CA LYS A 411 -20.34 15.75 -3.62
C LYS A 411 -21.06 16.44 -2.47
N ILE A 412 -21.25 17.77 -2.55
CA ILE A 412 -22.00 18.54 -1.55
C ILE A 412 -23.45 18.04 -1.49
N GLU A 413 -24.09 17.76 -2.65
CA GLU A 413 -25.43 17.18 -2.72
C GLU A 413 -25.48 15.77 -2.09
N ALA A 414 -24.48 14.92 -2.32
CA ALA A 414 -24.41 13.61 -1.67
C ALA A 414 -24.25 13.73 -0.14
N VAL A 415 -23.48 14.70 0.35
CA VAL A 415 -23.39 15.02 1.78
C VAL A 415 -24.74 15.46 2.34
N ARG A 416 -25.43 16.38 1.66
CA ARG A 416 -26.78 16.85 2.03
C ARG A 416 -27.75 15.67 2.11
N PHE A 417 -27.77 14.83 1.09
CA PHE A 417 -28.60 13.63 1.05
C PHE A 417 -28.33 12.71 2.26
N ALA A 418 -27.06 12.43 2.57
CA ALA A 418 -26.69 11.61 3.71
C ALA A 418 -27.20 12.20 5.04
N ARG A 419 -27.05 13.52 5.23
CA ARG A 419 -27.49 14.22 6.44
C ARG A 419 -29.02 14.20 6.57
N GLU A 420 -29.75 14.52 5.51
CA GLU A 420 -31.22 14.57 5.53
C GLU A 420 -31.85 13.18 5.70
N ARG A 421 -31.27 12.15 5.08
CA ARG A 421 -31.71 10.75 5.22
C ARG A 421 -31.15 10.04 6.44
N LYS A 422 -30.26 10.71 7.21
CA LYS A 422 -29.56 10.14 8.38
C LYS A 422 -28.78 8.87 8.04
N LEU A 423 -28.23 8.79 6.82
CA LEU A 423 -27.33 7.74 6.42
C LEU A 423 -25.95 7.98 7.04
N PRO A 424 -25.25 6.91 7.44
CA PRO A 424 -23.85 7.01 7.81
C PRO A 424 -23.03 7.66 6.72
N PHE A 425 -22.24 8.67 7.11
CA PHE A 425 -21.41 9.45 6.20
C PHE A 425 -19.97 9.52 6.68
N PHE A 426 -19.03 9.40 5.76
CA PHE A 426 -17.62 9.65 6.04
C PHE A 426 -16.97 10.44 4.91
N GLY A 427 -16.43 11.62 5.23
CA GLY A 427 -15.67 12.46 4.32
C GLY A 427 -14.18 12.38 4.63
N ILE A 428 -13.35 12.10 3.62
CA ILE A 428 -11.89 12.01 3.75
C ILE A 428 -11.26 13.18 3.03
N CYS A 429 -10.40 13.97 3.70
CA CYS A 429 -9.66 15.09 3.11
C CYS A 429 -10.62 16.03 2.37
N PHE A 430 -10.66 16.01 1.04
CA PHE A 430 -11.59 16.80 0.23
C PHE A 430 -13.05 16.52 0.57
N GLY A 431 -13.42 15.25 0.84
CA GLY A 431 -14.78 14.89 1.25
C GLY A 431 -15.20 15.51 2.58
N MET A 432 -14.29 15.62 3.54
CA MET A 432 -14.51 16.33 4.80
C MET A 432 -14.70 17.83 4.55
N GLN A 433 -13.90 18.43 3.64
CA GLN A 433 -14.03 19.82 3.26
C GLN A 433 -15.41 20.11 2.61
N MET A 434 -15.90 19.20 1.76
CA MET A 434 -17.24 19.31 1.17
C MET A 434 -18.34 19.23 2.24
N ALA A 435 -18.17 18.41 3.27
CA ALA A 435 -19.11 18.35 4.40
C ALA A 435 -19.13 19.66 5.20
N VAL A 436 -17.99 20.31 5.37
CA VAL A 436 -17.92 21.65 6.02
C VAL A 436 -18.62 22.70 5.17
N ILE A 437 -18.42 22.70 3.86
CA ILE A 437 -19.12 23.63 2.94
C ILE A 437 -20.63 23.38 2.98
N GLU A 438 -21.08 22.13 2.94
CA GLU A 438 -22.50 21.78 3.04
C GLU A 438 -23.11 22.31 4.35
N ALA A 439 -22.48 22.03 5.49
CA ALA A 439 -22.94 22.49 6.79
C ALA A 439 -22.98 24.03 6.87
N ALA A 440 -21.96 24.72 6.36
CA ALA A 440 -21.91 26.17 6.33
C ALA A 440 -23.07 26.76 5.50
N ARG A 441 -23.34 26.19 4.33
CA ARG A 441 -24.42 26.66 3.43
C ARG A 441 -25.81 26.37 3.99
N ASN A 442 -26.06 25.16 4.46
CA ASN A 442 -27.40 24.66 4.73
C ASN A 442 -27.81 24.68 6.22
N LEU A 443 -26.84 24.65 7.14
CA LEU A 443 -27.12 24.71 8.58
C LEU A 443 -26.83 26.10 9.16
N VAL A 444 -25.74 26.74 8.75
CA VAL A 444 -25.35 28.08 9.23
C VAL A 444 -25.95 29.22 8.37
N GLY A 445 -26.36 28.92 7.13
CA GLY A 445 -26.95 29.91 6.20
C GLY A 445 -25.95 30.76 5.43
N LEU A 446 -24.66 30.37 5.42
CA LEU A 446 -23.61 31.05 4.65
C LEU A 446 -23.64 30.64 3.18
N LYS A 447 -24.61 31.13 2.41
CA LYS A 447 -24.83 30.69 1.03
C LYS A 447 -23.62 30.83 0.10
N GLY A 448 -22.67 31.76 0.40
CA GLY A 448 -21.45 31.97 -0.35
C GLY A 448 -20.26 31.09 0.14
N ALA A 449 -20.50 30.16 1.06
CA ALA A 449 -19.45 29.29 1.60
C ALA A 449 -18.84 28.41 0.50
N SER A 450 -17.51 28.45 0.39
CA SER A 450 -16.75 27.71 -0.62
C SER A 450 -15.31 27.48 -0.17
N SER A 451 -14.52 26.86 -1.07
CA SER A 451 -13.06 26.72 -0.94
C SER A 451 -12.35 27.72 -1.82
N THR A 452 -11.24 28.30 -1.33
CA THR A 452 -10.35 29.11 -2.18
C THR A 452 -9.64 28.30 -3.26
N GLU A 453 -9.75 26.95 -3.23
CA GLU A 453 -9.31 26.07 -4.31
C GLU A 453 -10.06 26.32 -5.62
N PHE A 454 -11.33 26.77 -5.54
CA PHE A 454 -12.21 26.99 -6.68
C PHE A 454 -12.22 28.46 -7.15
N GLY A 455 -11.37 29.28 -6.56
CA GLY A 455 -11.28 30.69 -6.85
C GLY A 455 -11.75 31.60 -5.70
N PRO A 456 -11.78 32.92 -5.91
CA PRO A 456 -12.25 33.87 -4.90
C PRO A 456 -13.71 33.61 -4.51
N CYS A 457 -14.00 33.59 -3.21
CA CYS A 457 -15.35 33.39 -2.66
C CYS A 457 -15.60 34.34 -1.49
N SER A 458 -16.87 34.66 -1.22
CA SER A 458 -17.26 35.60 -0.18
C SER A 458 -17.10 35.03 1.24
N GLU A 459 -17.24 33.71 1.39
CA GLU A 459 -17.13 32.99 2.67
C GLU A 459 -16.17 31.81 2.50
N PRO A 460 -14.83 32.01 2.64
CA PRO A 460 -13.82 30.99 2.45
C PRO A 460 -13.73 30.07 3.68
N VAL A 461 -14.72 29.17 3.84
CA VAL A 461 -14.78 28.21 4.95
C VAL A 461 -13.73 27.11 4.82
N VAL A 462 -13.18 26.93 3.61
CA VAL A 462 -12.00 26.13 3.32
C VAL A 462 -10.99 27.01 2.59
N GLY A 463 -9.75 27.00 3.02
CA GLY A 463 -8.73 27.89 2.48
C GLY A 463 -7.35 27.23 2.34
N LEU A 464 -6.49 27.88 1.56
CA LEU A 464 -5.11 27.45 1.38
C LEU A 464 -4.38 27.46 2.72
N LEU A 465 -3.72 26.36 3.03
CA LEU A 465 -2.83 26.27 4.18
C LEU A 465 -1.57 27.14 3.91
N THR A 466 -1.39 28.19 4.70
CA THR A 466 -0.26 29.15 4.54
C THR A 466 0.87 28.89 5.53
N GLU A 467 0.57 28.27 6.66
CA GLU A 467 1.53 27.99 7.72
C GLU A 467 1.19 26.67 8.42
N TRP A 468 2.15 25.78 8.62
CA TRP A 468 1.97 24.54 9.37
C TRP A 468 3.24 24.18 10.13
N GLN A 469 3.08 23.41 11.20
CA GLN A 469 4.18 22.93 12.02
C GLN A 469 4.58 21.51 11.61
N ARG A 470 5.89 21.32 11.35
CA ARG A 470 6.48 20.01 11.10
C ARG A 470 7.59 19.76 12.14
N GLY A 471 7.30 18.91 13.12
CA GLY A 471 8.18 18.75 14.27
C GLY A 471 8.32 20.06 15.04
N ASN A 472 9.55 20.56 15.22
CA ASN A 472 9.87 21.84 15.88
C ASN A 472 10.03 23.01 14.90
N GLN A 473 9.77 22.81 13.61
CA GLN A 473 9.89 23.85 12.60
C GLN A 473 8.50 24.29 12.12
N VAL A 474 8.34 25.60 11.90
CA VAL A 474 7.17 26.18 11.26
C VAL A 474 7.51 26.37 9.79
N GLU A 475 6.83 25.62 8.94
CA GLU A 475 6.93 25.79 7.49
C GLU A 475 5.91 26.84 7.03
N ARG A 476 6.34 27.79 6.21
CA ARG A 476 5.50 28.84 5.62
C ARG A 476 5.49 28.70 4.12
N ARG A 477 4.35 28.98 3.54
CA ARG A 477 4.13 28.97 2.10
C ARG A 477 3.79 30.35 1.57
N ASP A 478 4.43 30.73 0.47
CA ASP A 478 4.00 31.82 -0.38
C ASP A 478 3.06 31.27 -1.49
N SER A 479 2.09 32.06 -1.90
CA SER A 479 1.15 31.74 -2.98
C SER A 479 1.81 31.52 -4.35
N SER A 480 3.08 31.93 -4.51
CA SER A 480 3.91 31.78 -5.72
C SER A 480 4.80 30.53 -5.71
N ALA A 481 4.80 29.72 -4.63
CA ALA A 481 5.67 28.56 -4.53
C ALA A 481 5.24 27.41 -5.47
N ASP A 482 6.23 26.60 -5.89
CA ASP A 482 6.01 25.41 -6.71
C ASP A 482 4.95 24.47 -6.12
N LEU A 483 4.24 23.74 -6.97
CA LEU A 483 3.20 22.79 -6.53
C LEU A 483 3.76 21.55 -5.86
N GLY A 484 4.99 21.13 -6.22
CA GLY A 484 5.66 19.96 -5.63
C GLY A 484 6.18 20.24 -4.22
N GLY A 485 6.03 19.28 -3.29
CA GLY A 485 6.57 19.36 -1.94
C GLY A 485 5.93 20.39 -1.01
N THR A 486 4.80 20.99 -1.38
CA THR A 486 4.14 22.10 -0.65
C THR A 486 2.85 21.69 0.07
N MET A 487 2.56 20.40 0.17
CA MET A 487 1.43 19.87 0.93
C MET A 487 1.83 19.54 2.37
N ARG A 488 0.84 19.52 3.27
CA ARG A 488 0.98 18.91 4.58
C ARG A 488 1.02 17.40 4.39
N LEU A 489 2.18 16.78 4.66
CA LEU A 489 2.47 15.38 4.35
C LEU A 489 2.96 14.63 5.59
N GLY A 490 2.55 13.37 5.71
CA GLY A 490 3.00 12.47 6.77
C GLY A 490 2.12 12.47 8.00
N VAL A 491 2.65 11.92 9.08
CA VAL A 491 1.90 11.73 10.34
C VAL A 491 1.75 13.04 11.10
N TYR A 492 0.51 13.32 11.52
CA TYR A 492 0.17 14.41 12.43
C TYR A 492 -0.67 13.91 13.58
N GLN A 493 -0.43 14.48 14.75
CA GLN A 493 -1.17 14.18 15.97
C GLN A 493 -2.49 14.95 16.01
N ALA A 494 -3.57 14.27 16.41
CA ALA A 494 -4.87 14.87 16.64
C ALA A 494 -5.42 14.48 18.02
N ARG A 495 -5.98 15.47 18.73
CA ARG A 495 -6.69 15.25 19.99
C ARG A 495 -8.16 14.96 19.72
N LEU A 496 -8.70 13.94 20.35
CA LEU A 496 -10.09 13.53 20.21
C LEU A 496 -10.91 14.02 21.41
N ALA A 497 -11.98 14.77 21.11
CA ALA A 497 -12.86 15.30 22.13
C ALA A 497 -13.49 14.17 22.94
N GLU A 498 -13.58 14.34 24.26
CA GLU A 498 -14.23 13.40 25.16
C GLU A 498 -15.72 13.23 24.79
N GLY A 499 -16.21 11.98 24.81
CA GLY A 499 -17.59 11.65 24.45
C GLY A 499 -17.89 11.73 22.95
N SER A 500 -16.92 12.09 22.09
CA SER A 500 -17.13 12.11 20.64
C SER A 500 -17.21 10.69 20.06
N LEU A 501 -18.02 10.52 18.99
CA LEU A 501 -18.11 9.26 18.26
C LEU A 501 -16.75 8.83 17.71
N VAL A 502 -15.95 9.78 17.20
CA VAL A 502 -14.60 9.51 16.68
C VAL A 502 -13.71 8.91 17.77
N ARG A 503 -13.72 9.49 18.99
CA ARG A 503 -12.95 8.94 20.10
C ARG A 503 -13.39 7.51 20.46
N CYS A 504 -14.69 7.27 20.51
CA CYS A 504 -15.23 5.92 20.73
C CYS A 504 -14.74 4.93 19.66
N VAL A 505 -14.75 5.34 18.39
CA VAL A 505 -14.27 4.53 17.26
C VAL A 505 -12.79 4.17 17.39
N TYR A 506 -11.95 5.07 17.91
CA TYR A 506 -10.53 4.82 18.20
C TYR A 506 -10.28 4.13 19.55
N GLY A 507 -11.33 3.57 20.19
CA GLY A 507 -11.20 2.84 21.46
C GLY A 507 -10.88 3.74 22.63
N ASP A 508 -11.53 4.92 22.67
CA ASP A 508 -11.43 5.96 23.70
C ASP A 508 -10.02 6.55 23.91
N LYS A 509 -9.17 6.43 22.90
CA LYS A 509 -7.86 7.08 22.90
C LYS A 509 -8.04 8.60 22.88
N PRO A 510 -7.36 9.36 23.75
CA PRO A 510 -7.45 10.82 23.76
C PRO A 510 -6.74 11.47 22.57
N GLU A 511 -5.75 10.78 22.03
CA GLU A 511 -4.91 11.26 20.93
C GLU A 511 -4.68 10.15 19.91
N ILE A 512 -4.60 10.53 18.63
CA ILE A 512 -4.30 9.64 17.52
C ILE A 512 -3.24 10.26 16.62
N GLN A 513 -2.65 9.43 15.79
CA GLN A 513 -1.74 9.83 14.72
C GLN A 513 -2.29 9.30 13.42
N GLU A 514 -2.49 10.20 12.45
CA GLU A 514 -2.95 9.86 11.10
C GLU A 514 -2.09 10.57 10.05
N ARG A 515 -1.93 9.92 8.87
CA ARG A 515 -1.20 10.49 7.74
C ARG A 515 -2.06 11.49 7.02
N HIS A 516 -1.48 12.63 6.71
CA HIS A 516 -2.10 13.72 5.96
C HIS A 516 -1.47 13.82 4.57
N ARG A 517 -2.31 14.21 3.60
CA ARG A 517 -1.91 14.63 2.26
C ARG A 517 -2.91 15.67 1.77
N HIS A 518 -2.69 16.93 2.10
CA HIS A 518 -3.61 18.00 1.72
C HIS A 518 -2.93 19.36 1.67
N ARG A 519 -3.52 20.27 0.91
CA ARG A 519 -3.06 21.64 0.68
C ARG A 519 -4.01 22.67 1.26
N TYR A 520 -5.29 22.36 1.29
CA TYR A 520 -6.36 23.20 1.82
C TYR A 520 -6.86 22.64 3.13
N GLU A 521 -7.29 23.53 4.03
CA GLU A 521 -7.83 23.20 5.35
C GLU A 521 -9.10 23.97 5.66
N VAL A 522 -9.85 23.49 6.66
CA VAL A 522 -10.99 24.19 7.24
C VAL A 522 -10.49 25.47 7.89
N ASN A 523 -11.09 26.58 7.55
CA ASN A 523 -10.78 27.89 8.12
C ASN A 523 -11.35 27.99 9.54
N ILE A 524 -10.47 27.99 10.53
CA ILE A 524 -10.84 28.01 11.97
C ILE A 524 -11.60 29.28 12.36
N ALA A 525 -11.52 30.37 11.60
CA ALA A 525 -12.26 31.60 11.85
C ALA A 525 -13.79 31.40 11.79
N TYR A 526 -14.26 30.32 11.14
CA TYR A 526 -15.67 29.96 11.07
C TYR A 526 -16.12 28.99 12.16
N ARG A 527 -15.21 28.48 13.01
CA ARG A 527 -15.53 27.44 14.00
C ARG A 527 -16.65 27.85 14.97
N ASP A 528 -16.66 29.10 15.41
CA ASP A 528 -17.59 29.58 16.42
C ASP A 528 -18.94 30.02 15.84
N ARG A 529 -19.07 30.05 14.50
CA ARG A 529 -20.31 30.32 13.76
C ARG A 529 -21.07 29.06 13.48
#